data_ad07de43fd0e820894721ad410d2b10b
#
_entry.id   ad07de43fd0e820894721ad410d2b10b
#
_cell.length_a   1.000
_cell.length_b   1.000
_cell.length_c   1.000
_cell.angle_alpha   90.00
_cell.angle_beta   90.00
_cell.angle_gamma   90.00
#
_symmetry.space_group_name_H-M   'P 1'
#
loop_
_entity.id
_entity.type
_entity.pdbx_description
1 polymer ?
#
loop_
_entity_poly.entity_id
_entity_poly.type
_entity_poly.pdbx_seq_one_letter_code
_entity_poly.pdbx_strand_id
1 'polypeptide(L)'
;MQRREFLMSSAAVAAAADQSKLDRIAVMSVCFAPLLKGTARPGNPKATVDLMDLAGMVAERYGIHRVDFQQADFPSQETGYLQEFRSKLKQANSQANQINLDFANLNISAPDPVIRLEAIELTKRWIDYAAALDCPRVMVAHGGLAPEVRQSAIAALKTMSAYGKAKNVSVALDPGTAPWEVVVEVIKAAEVGANPDCGNFPDKASRAAALPVLYGMTAGSSRVQHVPAKFDTAEAIKIANQAGYKGVFSMETSSRNIPDPHAPVRALLDILLANI
;
A
#
# COMPACT_ATOMS: atom_id res chain seq x y z
N MET A 1 -22.21 42.81 4.20
CA MET A 1 -22.62 41.38 4.05
C MET A 1 -21.74 40.61 3.07
N GLN A 2 -21.44 41.10 1.88
CA GLN A 2 -20.69 40.39 0.82
C GLN A 2 -19.27 39.91 1.17
N ARG A 3 -18.51 40.62 2.01
CA ARG A 3 -17.12 40.27 2.33
C ARG A 3 -16.97 39.05 3.27
N ARG A 4 -17.95 38.81 4.15
CA ARG A 4 -17.96 37.64 5.06
C ARG A 4 -18.39 36.36 4.33
N GLU A 5 -19.31 36.45 3.40
CA GLU A 5 -19.73 35.29 2.57
C GLU A 5 -18.67 34.86 1.62
N PHE A 6 -17.87 35.78 1.04
CA PHE A 6 -16.74 35.46 0.18
C PHE A 6 -15.60 34.77 0.93
N LEU A 7 -15.29 35.18 2.16
CA LEU A 7 -14.27 34.57 3.00
C LEU A 7 -14.68 33.15 3.49
N MET A 8 -15.97 32.97 3.81
CA MET A 8 -16.52 31.66 4.17
C MET A 8 -16.54 30.70 2.98
N SER A 9 -16.84 31.18 1.78
CA SER A 9 -16.80 30.34 0.56
C SER A 9 -15.39 29.92 0.17
N SER A 10 -14.40 30.80 0.30
CA SER A 10 -13.01 30.49 0.01
C SER A 10 -12.39 29.52 1.01
N ALA A 11 -12.71 29.63 2.31
CA ALA A 11 -12.28 28.68 3.32
C ALA A 11 -12.93 27.28 3.13
N ALA A 12 -14.21 27.24 2.77
CA ALA A 12 -14.91 25.99 2.49
C ALA A 12 -14.36 25.29 1.21
N VAL A 13 -14.03 26.05 0.17
CA VAL A 13 -13.41 25.54 -1.05
C VAL A 13 -11.98 25.03 -0.77
N ALA A 14 -11.19 25.74 0.04
CA ALA A 14 -9.86 25.30 0.43
C ALA A 14 -9.91 24.01 1.29
N ALA A 15 -10.82 23.95 2.27
CA ALA A 15 -11.02 22.75 3.09
C ALA A 15 -11.48 21.54 2.26
N ALA A 16 -12.35 21.74 1.28
CA ALA A 16 -12.80 20.68 0.37
C ALA A 16 -11.67 20.23 -0.58
N ALA A 17 -10.81 21.14 -1.02
CA ALA A 17 -9.65 20.82 -1.84
C ALA A 17 -8.62 19.99 -1.05
N ASP A 18 -8.36 20.32 0.20
CA ASP A 18 -7.48 19.55 1.07
C ASP A 18 -8.07 18.16 1.36
N GLN A 19 -9.39 18.04 1.59
CA GLN A 19 -10.03 16.76 1.78
C GLN A 19 -9.92 15.88 0.54
N SER A 20 -10.11 16.43 -0.66
CA SER A 20 -9.98 15.66 -1.91
C SER A 20 -8.57 15.13 -2.14
N LYS A 21 -7.54 15.80 -1.63
CA LYS A 21 -6.15 15.32 -1.61
C LYS A 21 -5.97 14.23 -0.57
N LEU A 22 -6.48 14.43 0.66
CA LEU A 22 -6.41 13.43 1.74
C LEU A 22 -7.11 12.12 1.33
N ASP A 23 -8.20 12.17 0.58
CA ASP A 23 -8.90 10.99 0.07
C ASP A 23 -8.05 10.15 -0.91
N ARG A 24 -6.96 10.72 -1.43
CA ARG A 24 -5.97 10.06 -2.27
C ARG A 24 -4.71 9.63 -1.53
N ILE A 25 -4.72 9.68 -0.21
CA ILE A 25 -3.57 9.31 0.61
C ILE A 25 -3.94 8.15 1.52
N ALA A 26 -3.06 7.15 1.61
CA ALA A 26 -3.08 6.10 2.60
C ALA A 26 -1.79 6.12 3.43
N VAL A 27 -1.83 5.55 4.62
CA VAL A 27 -0.65 5.35 5.46
C VAL A 27 -0.45 3.85 5.68
N MET A 28 0.77 3.36 5.51
CA MET A 28 1.09 1.96 5.78
C MET A 28 1.28 1.72 7.29
N SER A 29 0.77 0.60 7.81
CA SER A 29 0.92 0.20 9.22
C SER A 29 2.38 0.13 9.66
N VAL A 30 3.29 -0.22 8.75
CA VAL A 30 4.74 -0.26 8.98
C VAL A 30 5.32 1.07 9.46
N CYS A 31 4.72 2.21 9.10
CA CYS A 31 5.12 3.52 9.59
C CYS A 31 5.03 3.62 11.11
N PHE A 32 4.12 2.88 11.71
CA PHE A 32 3.85 2.87 13.15
C PHE A 32 4.28 1.59 13.85
N ALA A 33 5.08 0.77 13.21
CA ALA A 33 5.55 -0.49 13.77
C ALA A 33 6.12 -0.40 15.21
N PRO A 34 6.80 0.69 15.63
CA PRO A 34 7.24 0.84 17.01
C PRO A 34 6.09 1.00 18.02
N LEU A 35 4.90 1.38 17.58
CA LEU A 35 3.73 1.60 18.43
C LEU A 35 2.78 0.41 18.45
N LEU A 36 2.87 -0.51 17.49
CA LEU A 36 1.94 -1.64 17.38
C LEU A 36 2.24 -2.72 18.41
N LYS A 37 1.20 -3.18 19.11
CA LYS A 37 1.26 -4.29 20.08
C LYS A 37 1.22 -5.64 19.36
N GLY A 38 1.84 -6.64 19.99
CA GLY A 38 1.56 -8.07 19.81
C GLY A 38 1.82 -8.66 18.41
N THR A 39 2.54 -7.96 17.55
CA THR A 39 2.79 -8.40 16.18
C THR A 39 4.08 -9.21 16.04
N ALA A 40 4.46 -9.54 14.80
CA ALA A 40 5.68 -10.30 14.46
C ALA A 40 7.01 -9.65 14.90
N ARG A 41 6.98 -8.55 15.62
CA ARG A 41 8.17 -7.87 16.19
C ARG A 41 8.21 -8.06 17.71
N PRO A 42 8.68 -9.23 18.18
CA PRO A 42 8.74 -9.53 19.62
C PRO A 42 9.58 -8.51 20.37
N GLY A 43 9.11 -8.11 21.53
CA GLY A 43 9.93 -7.36 22.47
C GLY A 43 9.94 -5.85 22.33
N ASN A 44 8.93 -5.23 21.71
CA ASN A 44 8.75 -3.79 21.83
C ASN A 44 7.88 -3.44 23.07
N PRO A 45 8.47 -3.17 24.25
CA PRO A 45 7.71 -2.86 25.47
C PRO A 45 7.00 -1.49 25.41
N LYS A 46 7.31 -0.68 24.38
CA LYS A 46 6.71 0.65 24.15
C LYS A 46 5.51 0.61 23.21
N ALA A 47 5.15 -0.56 22.68
CA ALA A 47 3.99 -0.70 21.80
C ALA A 47 2.71 -0.46 22.61
N THR A 48 1.93 0.55 22.19
CA THR A 48 0.73 1.02 22.90
C THR A 48 -0.53 0.94 22.07
N VAL A 49 -0.42 0.74 20.75
CA VAL A 49 -1.52 0.79 19.80
C VAL A 49 -1.88 -0.63 19.36
N ASP A 50 -3.14 -1.00 19.48
CA ASP A 50 -3.66 -2.21 18.85
C ASP A 50 -3.85 -1.97 17.35
N LEU A 51 -3.63 -3.00 16.52
CA LEU A 51 -3.77 -2.86 15.06
C LEU A 51 -5.16 -2.37 14.67
N MET A 52 -6.21 -2.81 15.37
CA MET A 52 -7.59 -2.39 15.13
C MET A 52 -7.83 -0.89 15.38
N ASP A 53 -7.05 -0.26 16.26
CA ASP A 53 -7.20 1.15 16.63
C ASP A 53 -6.32 2.07 15.77
N LEU A 54 -5.42 1.50 14.96
CA LEU A 54 -4.49 2.25 14.13
C LEU A 54 -5.21 3.21 13.17
N ALA A 55 -6.26 2.76 12.50
CA ALA A 55 -6.99 3.58 11.55
C ALA A 55 -7.68 4.78 12.22
N GLY A 56 -8.20 4.60 13.43
CA GLY A 56 -8.76 5.69 14.24
C GLY A 56 -7.70 6.72 14.62
N MET A 57 -6.54 6.26 15.08
CA MET A 57 -5.40 7.14 15.39
C MET A 57 -4.93 7.93 14.17
N VAL A 58 -4.85 7.28 13.01
CA VAL A 58 -4.44 7.93 11.75
C VAL A 58 -5.47 8.97 11.31
N ALA A 59 -6.76 8.65 11.37
CA ALA A 59 -7.83 9.57 11.03
C ALA A 59 -7.85 10.80 11.94
N GLU A 60 -7.77 10.61 13.25
CA GLU A 60 -7.76 11.69 14.22
C GLU A 60 -6.55 12.62 14.07
N ARG A 61 -5.36 12.04 13.82
CA ARG A 61 -4.12 12.78 13.83
C ARG A 61 -3.78 13.45 12.51
N TYR A 62 -4.21 12.88 11.38
CA TYR A 62 -3.81 13.32 10.03
C TYR A 62 -4.98 13.63 9.10
N GLY A 63 -6.21 13.30 9.48
CA GLY A 63 -7.36 13.38 8.58
C GLY A 63 -7.34 12.36 7.44
N ILE A 64 -6.52 11.31 7.56
CA ILE A 64 -6.38 10.25 6.54
C ILE A 64 -7.23 9.07 6.94
N HIS A 65 -8.13 8.64 6.06
CA HIS A 65 -9.11 7.59 6.29
C HIS A 65 -8.79 6.28 5.53
N ARG A 66 -7.56 6.11 5.05
CA ARG A 66 -7.09 4.91 4.34
C ARG A 66 -5.82 4.39 4.98
N VAL A 67 -5.80 3.09 5.26
CA VAL A 67 -4.62 2.42 5.83
C VAL A 67 -4.27 1.19 5.01
N ASP A 68 -2.99 1.03 4.68
CA ASP A 68 -2.45 -0.21 4.13
C ASP A 68 -1.87 -1.02 5.28
N PHE A 69 -2.35 -2.25 5.44
CA PHE A 69 -1.91 -3.15 6.51
C PHE A 69 -0.86 -4.14 6.01
N GLN A 70 0.14 -4.43 6.84
CA GLN A 70 1.03 -5.57 6.60
C GLN A 70 0.37 -6.84 7.11
N GLN A 71 0.38 -7.91 6.33
CA GLN A 71 -0.18 -9.20 6.78
C GLN A 71 0.44 -9.69 8.11
N ALA A 72 1.74 -9.41 8.31
CA ALA A 72 2.46 -9.79 9.51
C ALA A 72 2.04 -9.01 10.78
N ASP A 73 1.30 -7.91 10.65
CA ASP A 73 0.83 -7.10 11.77
C ASP A 73 -0.47 -7.65 12.37
N PHE A 74 -1.17 -8.56 11.70
CA PHE A 74 -2.43 -9.15 12.19
C PHE A 74 -2.16 -10.20 13.28
N PRO A 75 -2.60 -9.97 14.52
CA PRO A 75 -2.43 -10.94 15.60
C PRO A 75 -3.36 -12.15 15.48
N SER A 76 -4.46 -12.03 14.71
CA SER A 76 -5.41 -13.12 14.46
C SER A 76 -6.06 -12.94 13.08
N GLN A 77 -6.46 -14.04 12.48
CA GLN A 77 -7.27 -14.12 11.26
C GLN A 77 -8.63 -14.79 11.52
N GLU A 78 -9.00 -15.00 12.77
CA GLU A 78 -10.30 -15.57 13.12
C GLU A 78 -11.44 -14.65 12.72
N THR A 79 -12.58 -15.24 12.37
CA THR A 79 -13.76 -14.52 11.88
C THR A 79 -14.21 -13.43 12.86
N GLY A 80 -14.22 -13.72 14.16
CA GLY A 80 -14.61 -12.75 15.19
C GLY A 80 -13.68 -11.53 15.24
N TYR A 81 -12.36 -11.76 15.15
CA TYR A 81 -11.38 -10.69 15.08
C TYR A 81 -11.57 -9.80 13.85
N LEU A 82 -11.75 -10.41 12.67
CA LEU A 82 -11.93 -9.65 11.43
C LEU A 82 -13.24 -8.84 11.42
N GLN A 83 -14.32 -9.39 12.01
CA GLN A 83 -15.60 -8.67 12.17
C GLN A 83 -15.46 -7.46 13.10
N GLU A 84 -14.77 -7.62 14.22
CA GLU A 84 -14.48 -6.52 15.14
C GLU A 84 -13.60 -5.46 14.47
N PHE A 85 -12.54 -5.87 13.77
CA PHE A 85 -11.67 -4.96 13.03
C PHE A 85 -12.44 -4.15 11.99
N ARG A 86 -13.29 -4.81 11.19
CA ARG A 86 -14.17 -4.13 10.24
C ARG A 86 -15.08 -3.11 10.92
N SER A 87 -15.60 -3.44 12.09
CA SER A 87 -16.44 -2.52 12.89
C SER A 87 -15.65 -1.30 13.37
N LYS A 88 -14.42 -1.49 13.83
CA LYS A 88 -13.50 -0.41 14.22
C LYS A 88 -13.15 0.51 13.06
N LEU A 89 -12.86 -0.04 11.87
CA LEU A 89 -12.64 0.75 10.66
C LEU A 89 -13.85 1.65 10.35
N LYS A 90 -15.07 1.09 10.41
CA LYS A 90 -16.30 1.86 10.18
C LYS A 90 -16.53 2.94 11.24
N GLN A 91 -16.29 2.65 12.51
CA GLN A 91 -16.39 3.63 13.61
C GLN A 91 -15.44 4.81 13.41
N ALA A 92 -14.25 4.56 12.89
CA ALA A 92 -13.26 5.58 12.54
C ALA A 92 -13.55 6.29 11.19
N ASN A 93 -14.65 5.98 10.52
CA ASN A 93 -14.93 6.39 9.14
C ASN A 93 -13.74 6.12 8.21
N SER A 94 -13.05 5.00 8.43
CA SER A 94 -11.83 4.62 7.74
C SER A 94 -12.00 3.29 7.00
N GLN A 95 -11.07 2.98 6.12
CA GLN A 95 -11.07 1.74 5.34
C GLN A 95 -9.67 1.13 5.22
N ALA A 96 -9.59 -0.19 5.15
CA ALA A 96 -8.42 -0.88 4.67
C ALA A 96 -8.29 -0.58 3.16
N ASN A 97 -7.21 0.09 2.76
CA ASN A 97 -6.97 0.41 1.35
C ASN A 97 -6.29 -0.77 0.63
N GLN A 98 -5.38 -1.45 1.30
CA GLN A 98 -4.61 -2.57 0.77
C GLN A 98 -4.10 -3.45 1.91
N ILE A 99 -3.93 -4.75 1.68
CA ILE A 99 -3.14 -5.63 2.54
C ILE A 99 -1.89 -6.07 1.77
N ASN A 100 -0.72 -5.76 2.33
CA ASN A 100 0.57 -6.10 1.76
C ASN A 100 0.98 -7.50 2.24
N LEU A 101 1.20 -8.40 1.30
CA LEU A 101 1.54 -9.78 1.55
C LEU A 101 3.03 -10.02 1.26
N ASP A 102 3.78 -10.32 2.30
CA ASP A 102 5.17 -10.77 2.23
C ASP A 102 5.33 -11.94 3.19
N PHE A 103 5.43 -13.12 2.64
CA PHE A 103 5.54 -14.37 3.40
C PHE A 103 6.99 -14.86 3.51
N ALA A 104 7.94 -13.95 3.41
CA ALA A 104 9.38 -14.25 3.50
C ALA A 104 9.82 -15.35 2.51
N ASN A 105 9.96 -16.59 2.98
CA ASN A 105 10.44 -17.70 2.15
C ASN A 105 9.36 -18.35 1.28
N LEU A 106 8.07 -18.06 1.54
CA LEU A 106 6.96 -18.55 0.73
C LEU A 106 6.65 -17.56 -0.38
N ASN A 107 7.25 -17.70 -1.54
CA ASN A 107 7.03 -16.79 -2.65
C ASN A 107 6.64 -17.53 -3.94
N ILE A 108 5.98 -16.79 -4.83
CA ILE A 108 5.45 -17.32 -6.10
C ILE A 108 6.49 -17.65 -7.14
N SER A 109 7.74 -17.26 -6.91
CA SER A 109 8.89 -17.51 -7.79
C SER A 109 9.81 -18.60 -7.23
N ALA A 110 9.42 -19.26 -6.13
CA ALA A 110 10.24 -20.34 -5.58
C ALA A 110 10.46 -21.44 -6.64
N PRO A 111 11.67 -22.00 -6.78
CA PRO A 111 11.93 -23.13 -7.66
C PRO A 111 11.12 -24.39 -7.29
N ASP A 112 10.90 -24.59 -5.98
CA ASP A 112 10.10 -25.68 -5.46
C ASP A 112 8.61 -25.46 -5.72
N PRO A 113 7.92 -26.38 -6.43
CA PRO A 113 6.49 -26.24 -6.71
C PRO A 113 5.61 -26.32 -5.45
N VAL A 114 6.05 -27.02 -4.39
CA VAL A 114 5.29 -27.08 -3.12
C VAL A 114 5.26 -25.71 -2.45
N ILE A 115 6.41 -25.03 -2.37
CA ILE A 115 6.52 -23.67 -1.81
C ILE A 115 5.64 -22.69 -2.62
N ARG A 116 5.63 -22.80 -3.95
CA ARG A 116 4.74 -21.96 -4.78
C ARG A 116 3.25 -22.23 -4.51
N LEU A 117 2.88 -23.51 -4.38
CA LEU A 117 1.50 -23.87 -4.05
C LEU A 117 1.08 -23.31 -2.69
N GLU A 118 1.93 -23.45 -1.68
CA GLU A 118 1.68 -22.87 -0.34
C GLU A 118 1.53 -21.35 -0.40
N ALA A 119 2.38 -20.64 -1.16
CA ALA A 119 2.27 -19.20 -1.37
C ALA A 119 0.94 -18.81 -2.02
N ILE A 120 0.48 -19.58 -3.03
CA ILE A 120 -0.81 -19.37 -3.71
C ILE A 120 -1.96 -19.56 -2.72
N GLU A 121 -1.98 -20.67 -1.99
CA GLU A 121 -3.08 -20.99 -1.07
C GLU A 121 -3.12 -20.01 0.12
N LEU A 122 -1.97 -19.58 0.62
CA LEU A 122 -1.91 -18.56 1.66
C LEU A 122 -2.40 -17.21 1.14
N THR A 123 -2.03 -16.82 -0.09
CA THR A 123 -2.54 -15.60 -0.73
C THR A 123 -4.06 -15.64 -0.89
N LYS A 124 -4.64 -16.78 -1.31
CA LYS A 124 -6.10 -16.92 -1.41
C LYS A 124 -6.79 -16.70 -0.07
N ARG A 125 -6.24 -17.24 1.02
CA ARG A 125 -6.78 -16.97 2.37
C ARG A 125 -6.74 -15.47 2.70
N TRP A 126 -5.65 -14.78 2.37
CA TRP A 126 -5.55 -13.34 2.58
C TRP A 126 -6.50 -12.53 1.68
N ILE A 127 -6.83 -13.03 0.49
CA ILE A 127 -7.88 -12.47 -0.34
C ILE A 127 -9.25 -12.60 0.36
N ASP A 128 -9.56 -13.75 0.99
CA ASP A 128 -10.78 -13.93 1.78
C ASP A 128 -10.82 -12.97 2.99
N TYR A 129 -9.69 -12.77 3.68
CA TYR A 129 -9.60 -11.82 4.80
C TYR A 129 -9.73 -10.37 4.31
N ALA A 130 -9.14 -10.03 3.18
CA ALA A 130 -9.33 -8.72 2.56
C ALA A 130 -10.81 -8.46 2.23
N ALA A 131 -11.50 -9.43 1.63
CA ALA A 131 -12.94 -9.35 1.38
C ALA A 131 -13.76 -9.19 2.66
N ALA A 132 -13.41 -9.90 3.75
CA ALA A 132 -14.07 -9.78 5.06
C ALA A 132 -13.90 -8.39 5.68
N LEU A 133 -12.81 -7.69 5.35
CA LEU A 133 -12.52 -6.33 5.81
C LEU A 133 -13.00 -5.23 4.84
N ASP A 134 -13.73 -5.56 3.78
CA ASP A 134 -14.08 -4.64 2.68
C ASP A 134 -12.82 -4.01 2.03
N CYS A 135 -11.66 -4.67 2.11
CA CYS A 135 -10.41 -4.22 1.52
C CYS A 135 -10.37 -4.56 0.02
N PRO A 136 -10.23 -3.56 -0.88
CA PRO A 136 -10.39 -3.78 -2.31
C PRO A 136 -9.20 -4.47 -2.99
N ARG A 137 -8.06 -4.63 -2.30
CA ARG A 137 -6.86 -5.19 -2.92
C ARG A 137 -5.89 -5.83 -1.96
N VAL A 138 -5.13 -6.78 -2.49
CA VAL A 138 -3.91 -7.31 -1.87
C VAL A 138 -2.71 -7.04 -2.78
N MET A 139 -1.56 -6.73 -2.19
CA MET A 139 -0.28 -6.61 -2.89
C MET A 139 0.56 -7.85 -2.59
N VAL A 140 1.15 -8.45 -3.63
CA VAL A 140 1.95 -9.68 -3.54
C VAL A 140 3.39 -9.39 -3.90
N ALA A 141 4.32 -9.77 -3.04
CA ALA A 141 5.74 -9.82 -3.34
C ALA A 141 6.07 -11.05 -4.20
N HIS A 142 6.96 -10.90 -5.20
CA HIS A 142 7.24 -11.98 -6.15
C HIS A 142 8.42 -12.87 -5.76
N GLY A 143 9.35 -12.43 -4.91
CA GLY A 143 10.57 -13.17 -4.55
C GLY A 143 11.69 -13.11 -5.59
N GLY A 144 11.36 -12.99 -6.86
CA GLY A 144 12.28 -12.84 -7.99
C GLY A 144 11.56 -13.11 -9.31
N LEU A 145 12.12 -12.62 -10.44
CA LEU A 145 11.54 -12.79 -11.79
C LEU A 145 12.61 -13.22 -12.81
N ALA A 146 13.56 -14.03 -12.37
CA ALA A 146 14.56 -14.63 -13.27
C ALA A 146 13.88 -15.48 -14.36
N PRO A 147 14.48 -15.63 -15.55
CA PRO A 147 13.84 -16.28 -16.69
C PRO A 147 13.28 -17.68 -16.39
N GLU A 148 13.99 -18.47 -15.58
CA GLU A 148 13.66 -19.86 -15.24
C GLU A 148 12.43 -20.01 -14.33
N VAL A 149 12.09 -18.98 -13.55
CA VAL A 149 10.93 -18.99 -12.63
C VAL A 149 9.76 -18.10 -13.11
N ARG A 150 9.99 -17.28 -14.13
CA ARG A 150 9.03 -16.26 -14.59
C ARG A 150 7.69 -16.85 -15.00
N GLN A 151 7.70 -17.94 -15.77
CA GLN A 151 6.45 -18.58 -16.21
C GLN A 151 5.64 -19.16 -15.03
N SER A 152 6.33 -19.70 -14.04
CA SER A 152 5.69 -20.19 -12.81
C SER A 152 5.08 -19.04 -12.00
N ALA A 153 5.77 -17.91 -11.89
CA ALA A 153 5.26 -16.72 -11.24
C ALA A 153 4.01 -16.15 -11.96
N ILE A 154 4.03 -16.10 -13.30
CA ILE A 154 2.88 -15.70 -14.11
C ILE A 154 1.68 -16.62 -13.87
N ALA A 155 1.88 -17.94 -13.88
CA ALA A 155 0.80 -18.91 -13.62
C ALA A 155 0.20 -18.77 -12.21
N ALA A 156 1.06 -18.55 -11.20
CA ALA A 156 0.64 -18.30 -9.83
C ALA A 156 -0.21 -17.02 -9.73
N LEU A 157 0.26 -15.92 -10.29
CA LEU A 157 -0.47 -14.64 -10.31
C LEU A 157 -1.82 -14.74 -11.03
N LYS A 158 -1.91 -15.46 -12.17
CA LYS A 158 -3.19 -15.72 -12.84
C LYS A 158 -4.17 -16.44 -11.91
N THR A 159 -3.71 -17.46 -11.21
CA THR A 159 -4.54 -18.23 -10.27
C THR A 159 -5.07 -17.34 -9.14
N MET A 160 -4.21 -16.52 -8.55
CA MET A 160 -4.59 -15.57 -7.49
C MET A 160 -5.53 -14.47 -8.01
N SER A 161 -5.24 -13.91 -9.19
CA SER A 161 -6.07 -12.88 -9.83
C SER A 161 -7.48 -13.39 -10.12
N ALA A 162 -7.62 -14.60 -10.67
CA ALA A 162 -8.92 -15.21 -10.91
C ALA A 162 -9.72 -15.41 -9.61
N TYR A 163 -9.05 -15.86 -8.55
CA TYR A 163 -9.67 -16.01 -7.23
C TYR A 163 -10.08 -14.65 -6.64
N GLY A 164 -9.21 -13.65 -6.72
CA GLY A 164 -9.47 -12.30 -6.21
C GLY A 164 -10.64 -11.62 -6.95
N LYS A 165 -10.71 -11.76 -8.28
CA LYS A 165 -11.83 -11.24 -9.10
C LYS A 165 -13.18 -11.80 -8.63
N ALA A 166 -13.26 -13.08 -8.28
CA ALA A 166 -14.48 -13.71 -7.76
C ALA A 166 -14.88 -13.17 -6.37
N LYS A 167 -13.99 -12.51 -5.66
CA LYS A 167 -14.19 -11.91 -4.32
C LYS A 167 -14.25 -10.39 -4.35
N ASN A 168 -14.18 -9.75 -5.52
CA ASN A 168 -14.03 -8.30 -5.69
C ASN A 168 -12.76 -7.73 -5.03
N VAL A 169 -11.69 -8.52 -4.97
CA VAL A 169 -10.38 -8.13 -4.46
C VAL A 169 -9.36 -8.18 -5.60
N SER A 170 -8.75 -7.04 -5.90
CA SER A 170 -7.69 -6.96 -6.90
C SER A 170 -6.37 -7.51 -6.36
N VAL A 171 -5.63 -8.22 -7.20
CA VAL A 171 -4.24 -8.60 -6.91
C VAL A 171 -3.30 -7.62 -7.60
N ALA A 172 -2.43 -7.00 -6.82
CA ALA A 172 -1.38 -6.11 -7.29
C ALA A 172 -0.01 -6.77 -7.12
N LEU A 173 0.86 -6.63 -8.12
CA LEU A 173 2.25 -7.08 -8.01
C LEU A 173 3.12 -5.94 -7.47
N ASP A 174 3.88 -6.22 -6.41
CA ASP A 174 5.00 -5.36 -6.00
C ASP A 174 6.12 -5.47 -7.05
N PRO A 175 6.55 -4.37 -7.67
CA PRO A 175 7.66 -4.40 -8.62
C PRO A 175 8.98 -4.89 -8.00
N GLY A 176 9.17 -4.69 -6.69
CA GLY A 176 10.42 -5.01 -6.00
C GLY A 176 11.61 -4.29 -6.65
N THR A 177 12.73 -5.01 -6.75
CA THR A 177 13.96 -4.53 -7.41
C THR A 177 14.20 -5.20 -8.78
N ALA A 178 13.21 -5.93 -9.31
CA ALA A 178 13.32 -6.54 -10.63
C ALA A 178 13.38 -5.45 -11.73
N PRO A 179 14.03 -5.73 -12.89
CA PRO A 179 13.97 -4.82 -14.03
C PRO A 179 12.52 -4.52 -14.39
N TRP A 180 12.19 -3.25 -14.49
CA TRP A 180 10.81 -2.81 -14.65
C TRP A 180 10.14 -3.34 -15.94
N GLU A 181 10.91 -3.55 -16.99
CA GLU A 181 10.45 -4.15 -18.26
C GLU A 181 9.96 -5.59 -18.03
N VAL A 182 10.66 -6.35 -17.21
CA VAL A 182 10.28 -7.72 -16.81
C VAL A 182 9.01 -7.69 -15.97
N VAL A 183 8.90 -6.73 -15.04
CA VAL A 183 7.69 -6.54 -14.24
C VAL A 183 6.48 -6.24 -15.13
N VAL A 184 6.63 -5.35 -16.11
CA VAL A 184 5.57 -5.02 -17.08
C VAL A 184 5.16 -6.24 -17.91
N GLU A 185 6.12 -7.05 -18.37
CA GLU A 185 5.84 -8.31 -19.07
C GLU A 185 4.99 -9.25 -18.20
N VAL A 186 5.39 -9.46 -16.94
CA VAL A 186 4.70 -10.34 -16.00
C VAL A 186 3.30 -9.84 -15.68
N ILE A 187 3.12 -8.54 -15.41
CA ILE A 187 1.82 -7.92 -15.13
C ILE A 187 0.86 -8.11 -16.29
N LYS A 188 1.31 -7.84 -17.52
CA LYS A 188 0.50 -8.05 -18.73
C LYS A 188 0.13 -9.52 -18.92
N ALA A 189 1.11 -10.41 -18.80
CA ALA A 189 0.89 -11.83 -19.00
C ALA A 189 -0.02 -12.44 -17.92
N ALA A 190 0.06 -11.96 -16.68
CA ALA A 190 -0.74 -12.46 -15.56
C ALA A 190 -2.10 -11.77 -15.40
N GLU A 191 -2.36 -10.69 -16.12
CA GLU A 191 -3.58 -9.88 -16.00
C GLU A 191 -3.84 -9.38 -14.57
N VAL A 192 -2.76 -8.93 -13.89
CA VAL A 192 -2.80 -8.29 -12.57
C VAL A 192 -2.51 -6.80 -12.67
N GLY A 193 -2.68 -6.05 -11.60
CA GLY A 193 -2.27 -4.65 -11.55
C GLY A 193 -0.85 -4.48 -11.01
N ALA A 194 -0.23 -3.34 -11.32
CA ALA A 194 0.98 -2.89 -10.65
C ALA A 194 0.65 -2.25 -9.30
N ASN A 195 1.58 -2.37 -8.34
CA ASN A 195 1.67 -1.49 -7.18
C ASN A 195 2.96 -0.66 -7.28
N PRO A 196 2.99 0.43 -8.07
CA PRO A 196 4.21 1.18 -8.30
C PRO A 196 4.84 1.65 -6.97
N ASP A 197 6.16 1.56 -6.87
CA ASP A 197 6.94 2.10 -5.74
C ASP A 197 7.94 3.12 -6.28
N CYS A 198 7.82 4.38 -5.87
CA CYS A 198 8.68 5.44 -6.36
C CYS A 198 10.14 5.34 -5.88
N GLY A 199 10.41 4.52 -4.85
CA GLY A 199 11.73 4.36 -4.23
C GLY A 199 12.56 3.19 -4.78
N ASN A 200 11.95 2.25 -5.51
CA ASN A 200 12.59 0.98 -5.91
C ASN A 200 13.23 1.02 -7.32
N PHE A 201 13.93 2.10 -7.63
CA PHE A 201 14.64 2.22 -8.90
C PHE A 201 16.13 2.47 -8.66
N PRO A 202 17.02 1.93 -9.51
CA PRO A 202 18.47 2.10 -9.36
C PRO A 202 18.91 3.55 -9.56
N ASP A 203 18.20 4.29 -10.42
CA ASP A 203 18.55 5.66 -10.78
C ASP A 203 17.33 6.47 -11.25
N LYS A 204 17.56 7.77 -11.49
CA LYS A 204 16.55 8.73 -11.94
C LYS A 204 16.01 8.40 -13.33
N ALA A 205 16.85 7.93 -14.26
CA ALA A 205 16.43 7.65 -15.64
C ALA A 205 15.48 6.45 -15.68
N SER A 206 15.84 5.37 -14.99
CA SER A 206 14.99 4.18 -14.82
C SER A 206 13.65 4.54 -14.19
N ARG A 207 13.64 5.37 -13.14
CA ARG A 207 12.40 5.85 -12.50
C ARG A 207 11.53 6.64 -13.48
N ALA A 208 12.11 7.58 -14.22
CA ALA A 208 11.38 8.42 -15.17
C ALA A 208 10.79 7.62 -16.33
N ALA A 209 11.46 6.55 -16.77
CA ALA A 209 10.98 5.67 -17.83
C ALA A 209 9.87 4.71 -17.32
N ALA A 210 10.06 4.13 -16.15
CA ALA A 210 9.19 3.08 -15.61
C ALA A 210 7.87 3.59 -15.03
N LEU A 211 7.92 4.65 -14.21
CA LEU A 211 6.75 5.11 -13.46
C LEU A 211 5.54 5.43 -14.35
N PRO A 212 5.65 6.14 -15.50
CA PRO A 212 4.49 6.40 -16.35
C PRO A 212 3.82 5.12 -16.85
N VAL A 213 4.62 4.10 -17.18
CA VAL A 213 4.11 2.81 -17.66
C VAL A 213 3.41 2.06 -16.53
N LEU A 214 4.04 1.98 -15.34
CA LEU A 214 3.49 1.30 -14.19
C LEU A 214 2.22 1.98 -13.65
N TYR A 215 2.16 3.32 -13.68
CA TYR A 215 0.94 4.05 -13.32
C TYR A 215 -0.22 3.76 -14.28
N GLY A 216 0.06 3.57 -15.57
CA GLY A 216 -0.94 3.15 -16.55
C GLY A 216 -1.50 1.73 -16.33
N MET A 217 -0.82 0.93 -15.49
CA MET A 217 -1.17 -0.46 -15.18
C MET A 217 -1.50 -0.70 -13.70
N THR A 218 -1.62 0.37 -12.91
CA THR A 218 -1.80 0.26 -11.45
C THR A 218 -3.10 -0.43 -11.05
N ALA A 219 -3.07 -1.18 -9.95
CA ALA A 219 -4.26 -1.69 -9.25
C ALA A 219 -4.98 -0.61 -8.41
N GLY A 220 -4.56 0.66 -8.50
CA GLY A 220 -5.18 1.79 -7.83
C GLY A 220 -4.46 2.27 -6.57
N SER A 221 -3.34 1.68 -6.20
CA SER A 221 -2.46 2.16 -5.12
C SER A 221 -1.00 2.23 -5.61
N SER A 222 -0.24 3.16 -5.04
CA SER A 222 1.20 3.34 -5.31
C SER A 222 1.91 3.65 -4.01
N ARG A 223 2.99 2.95 -3.74
CA ARG A 223 3.85 3.22 -2.58
C ARG A 223 4.69 4.46 -2.81
N VAL A 224 4.72 5.33 -1.81
CA VAL A 224 5.53 6.55 -1.81
C VAL A 224 6.40 6.60 -0.57
N GLN A 225 7.69 6.83 -0.78
CA GLN A 225 8.70 6.97 0.27
C GLN A 225 9.31 8.36 0.23
N HIS A 226 9.85 8.81 1.36
CA HIS A 226 10.68 10.00 1.43
C HIS A 226 12.10 9.62 1.86
N VAL A 227 12.98 9.47 0.88
CA VAL A 227 14.39 9.11 1.08
C VAL A 227 15.27 10.11 0.30
N PRO A 228 15.45 11.35 0.80
CA PRO A 228 16.08 12.45 0.06
C PRO A 228 17.49 12.11 -0.47
N ALA A 229 18.21 11.22 0.22
CA ALA A 229 19.52 10.75 -0.23
C ALA A 229 19.46 9.86 -1.50
N LYS A 230 18.28 9.34 -1.87
CA LYS A 230 18.12 8.45 -3.02
C LYS A 230 17.37 9.11 -4.18
N PHE A 231 16.35 9.91 -3.90
CA PHE A 231 15.53 10.52 -4.94
C PHE A 231 14.68 11.68 -4.41
N ASP A 232 14.20 12.51 -5.34
CA ASP A 232 13.24 13.57 -5.05
C ASP A 232 11.80 13.02 -5.11
N THR A 233 11.14 13.00 -3.97
CA THR A 233 9.76 12.52 -3.82
C THR A 233 8.77 13.40 -4.59
N ALA A 234 8.95 14.72 -4.59
CA ALA A 234 8.08 15.65 -5.30
C ALA A 234 8.16 15.43 -6.82
N GLU A 235 9.36 15.14 -7.34
CA GLU A 235 9.54 14.78 -8.76
C GLU A 235 8.79 13.47 -9.11
N ALA A 236 8.87 12.46 -8.24
CA ALA A 236 8.16 11.20 -8.45
C ALA A 236 6.62 11.38 -8.47
N ILE A 237 6.08 12.23 -7.59
CA ILE A 237 4.65 12.58 -7.58
C ILE A 237 4.28 13.35 -8.84
N LYS A 238 5.12 14.25 -9.31
CA LYS A 238 4.91 14.98 -10.57
C LYS A 238 4.82 14.03 -11.77
N ILE A 239 5.67 13.01 -11.83
CA ILE A 239 5.60 11.97 -12.87
C ILE A 239 4.24 11.24 -12.82
N ALA A 240 3.77 10.88 -11.61
CA ALA A 240 2.45 10.25 -11.44
C ALA A 240 1.31 11.14 -11.97
N ASN A 241 1.33 12.44 -11.63
CA ASN A 241 0.32 13.39 -12.09
C ASN A 241 0.36 13.56 -13.62
N GLN A 242 1.55 13.63 -14.23
CA GLN A 242 1.73 13.71 -15.68
C GLN A 242 1.25 12.44 -16.40
N ALA A 243 1.40 11.28 -15.75
CA ALA A 243 0.85 10.01 -16.24
C ALA A 243 -0.68 9.89 -16.05
N GLY A 244 -1.34 10.91 -15.51
CA GLY A 244 -2.79 10.91 -15.25
C GLY A 244 -3.22 10.04 -14.08
N TYR A 245 -2.31 9.67 -13.17
CA TYR A 245 -2.63 8.82 -12.03
C TYR A 245 -3.65 9.48 -11.09
N LYS A 246 -4.74 8.77 -10.81
CA LYS A 246 -5.84 9.21 -9.93
C LYS A 246 -6.04 8.30 -8.71
N GLY A 247 -5.19 7.30 -8.56
CA GLY A 247 -5.24 6.37 -7.44
C GLY A 247 -4.69 6.93 -6.14
N VAL A 248 -4.48 6.05 -5.19
CA VAL A 248 -4.07 6.35 -3.81
C VAL A 248 -2.54 6.31 -3.70
N PHE A 249 -1.95 7.34 -3.12
CA PHE A 249 -0.56 7.35 -2.70
C PHE A 249 -0.46 6.78 -1.28
N SER A 250 0.19 5.64 -1.14
CA SER A 250 0.39 4.96 0.14
C SER A 250 1.74 5.31 0.73
N MET A 251 1.73 6.03 1.84
CA MET A 251 2.93 6.51 2.51
C MET A 251 3.65 5.36 3.23
N GLU A 252 4.93 5.20 2.92
CA GLU A 252 5.85 4.34 3.66
C GLU A 252 7.00 5.18 4.22
N THR A 253 7.20 5.12 5.53
CA THR A 253 8.33 5.76 6.19
C THR A 253 9.12 4.73 6.99
N SER A 254 10.43 4.92 7.08
CA SER A 254 11.24 4.08 7.97
C SER A 254 10.84 4.38 9.41
N SER A 255 10.47 3.33 10.15
CA SER A 255 10.18 3.42 11.59
C SER A 255 11.26 2.80 12.46
N ARG A 256 12.31 2.21 11.83
CA ARG A 256 13.41 1.58 12.58
C ARG A 256 14.25 2.64 13.28
N ASN A 257 14.44 2.48 14.58
CA ASN A 257 15.29 3.34 15.41
C ASN A 257 14.87 4.82 15.43
N ILE A 258 13.62 5.15 15.11
CA ILE A 258 13.09 6.50 15.17
C ILE A 258 12.30 6.66 16.48
N PRO A 259 12.66 7.63 17.34
CA PRO A 259 11.98 7.86 18.63
C PRO A 259 10.50 8.25 18.46
N ASP A 260 10.18 9.05 17.44
CA ASP A 260 8.84 9.49 17.10
C ASP A 260 8.49 9.09 15.65
N PRO A 261 7.68 8.03 15.45
CA PRO A 261 7.28 7.60 14.11
C PRO A 261 6.32 8.58 13.42
N HIS A 262 5.74 9.54 14.14
CA HIS A 262 4.82 10.52 13.58
C HIS A 262 5.54 11.61 12.77
N ALA A 263 6.77 11.97 13.13
CA ALA A 263 7.51 13.03 12.46
C ALA A 263 7.77 12.74 10.96
N PRO A 264 8.31 11.58 10.55
CA PRO A 264 8.51 11.27 9.13
C PRO A 264 7.19 11.12 8.36
N VAL A 265 6.11 10.62 9.00
CA VAL A 265 4.78 10.55 8.39
C VAL A 265 4.27 11.96 8.06
N ARG A 266 4.40 12.92 9.00
CA ARG A 266 3.99 14.31 8.75
C ARG A 266 4.80 14.94 7.63
N ALA A 267 6.13 14.77 7.63
CA ALA A 267 6.98 15.32 6.58
C ALA A 267 6.60 14.81 5.18
N LEU A 268 6.31 13.50 5.06
CA LEU A 268 5.88 12.92 3.78
C LEU A 268 4.46 13.38 3.39
N LEU A 269 3.56 13.52 4.36
CA LEU A 269 2.21 14.06 4.13
C LEU A 269 2.27 15.48 3.57
N ASP A 270 3.09 16.36 4.15
CA ASP A 270 3.25 17.74 3.69
C ASP A 270 3.77 17.79 2.23
N ILE A 271 4.70 16.91 1.87
CA ILE A 271 5.18 16.77 0.48
C ILE A 271 4.04 16.33 -0.45
N LEU A 272 3.24 15.34 -0.05
CA LEU A 272 2.10 14.86 -0.84
C LEU A 272 1.07 15.96 -1.04
N LEU A 273 0.62 16.62 0.02
CA LEU A 273 -0.38 17.69 -0.05
C LEU A 273 0.05 18.87 -0.91
N ALA A 274 1.36 19.15 -0.97
CA ALA A 274 1.90 20.19 -1.82
C ALA A 274 1.97 19.81 -3.31
N ASN A 275 1.98 18.52 -3.66
CA ASN A 275 2.30 18.05 -5.02
C ASN A 275 1.21 17.22 -5.70
N ILE A 276 0.13 16.79 -4.98
CA ILE A 276 -1.02 16.11 -5.60
C ILE A 276 -1.99 17.10 -6.21
#